data_65bb54c600dc7bcf39030fb7761f4aa2
#
_entry.id   65bb54c600dc7bcf39030fb7761f4aa2
#
_cell.length_a   1.000
_cell.length_b   1.000
_cell.length_c   1.000
_cell.angle_alpha   90.00
_cell.angle_beta   90.00
_cell.angle_gamma   90.00
#
_symmetry.space_group_name_H-M   'P 1'
#
loop_
_entity.id
_entity.type
_entity.pdbx_description
1 polymer ?
#
loop_
_entity_poly.entity_id
_entity_poly.type
_entity_poly.pdbx_seq_one_letter_code
_entity_poly.pdbx_strand_id
1 'polypeptide(L)'
;DVYKRQVEDSTYRATIDVIAEDRITIFADITTAIAANHIPLQEMNGHHLKNGNLDLVVTVEIAGVEQLSNVMGRIQKIPGVISVERTGKQ
;
A
#
# COMPACT_ATOMS: atom_id res chain seq x y z
N ASP A 1 25.96 -11.76 -7.33
CA ASP A 1 26.27 -13.16 -7.17
C ASP A 1 25.11 -13.88 -6.49
N VAL A 2 25.34 -15.11 -6.15
CA VAL A 2 24.24 -15.97 -5.74
C VAL A 2 23.58 -15.47 -4.47
N TYR A 3 24.37 -15.10 -3.50
CA TYR A 3 23.83 -14.63 -2.25
C TYR A 3 22.98 -13.37 -2.43
N LYS A 4 23.49 -12.46 -3.21
CA LYS A 4 22.81 -11.21 -3.44
C LYS A 4 21.48 -11.45 -4.16
N ARG A 5 21.49 -12.38 -5.09
CA ARG A 5 20.27 -12.68 -5.81
C ARG A 5 19.22 -13.27 -4.89
N GLN A 6 19.63 -14.10 -3.95
CA GLN A 6 18.70 -14.67 -3.02
C GLN A 6 18.04 -13.62 -2.16
N VAL A 7 18.82 -12.63 -1.74
CA VAL A 7 18.25 -11.54 -0.95
C VAL A 7 17.21 -10.77 -1.75
N GLU A 8 17.53 -10.51 -3.00
CA GLU A 8 16.61 -9.78 -3.85
C GLU A 8 15.34 -10.57 -4.14
N ASP A 9 15.48 -11.89 -4.14
CA ASP A 9 14.34 -12.73 -4.47
C ASP A 9 13.47 -13.04 -3.28
N SER A 10 13.81 -12.55 -2.10
CA SER A 10 13.04 -12.87 -0.90
C SER A 10 12.01 -11.80 -0.60
N THR A 11 11.31 -11.38 -1.62
CA THR A 11 10.19 -10.47 -1.44
C THR A 11 8.89 -11.26 -1.42
N TYR A 12 7.86 -10.63 -0.91
CA TYR A 12 6.56 -11.26 -0.91
C TYR A 12 5.48 -10.20 -1.08
N ARG A 13 4.31 -10.66 -1.42
CA ARG A 13 3.19 -9.76 -1.62
C ARG A 13 2.47 -9.50 -0.31
N ALA A 14 2.04 -8.28 -0.15
CA ALA A 14 1.21 -7.91 0.98
C ALA A 14 0.08 -7.05 0.46
N THR A 15 -1.09 -7.23 1.03
CA THR A 15 -2.26 -6.47 0.63
C THR A 15 -2.68 -5.60 1.78
N ILE A 16 -2.93 -4.33 1.50
CA ILE A 16 -3.41 -3.38 2.50
C ILE A 16 -4.71 -2.79 2.02
N ASP A 17 -5.55 -2.48 2.99
CA ASP A 17 -6.87 -1.92 2.75
C ASP A 17 -6.86 -0.49 3.27
N VAL A 18 -7.05 0.46 2.37
CA VAL A 18 -7.01 1.88 2.70
C VAL A 18 -8.42 2.44 2.57
N ILE A 19 -8.92 2.99 3.65
CA ILE A 19 -10.19 3.69 3.62
C ILE A 19 -9.87 5.18 3.60
N ALA A 20 -10.40 5.88 2.63
CA ALA A 20 -10.05 7.29 2.44
C ALA A 20 -11.25 8.07 1.94
N GLU A 21 -11.20 9.38 2.15
CA GLU A 21 -12.19 10.27 1.57
C GLU A 21 -12.00 10.33 0.07
N ASP A 22 -13.12 10.52 -0.64
CA ASP A 22 -13.09 10.57 -2.10
C ASP A 22 -12.60 11.95 -2.52
N ARG A 23 -11.29 12.09 -2.67
CA ARG A 23 -10.66 13.31 -3.14
C ARG A 23 -10.06 13.10 -4.51
N ILE A 24 -9.97 14.16 -5.28
CA ILE A 24 -9.48 14.08 -6.65
C ILE A 24 -8.09 13.46 -6.72
N THR A 25 -7.20 13.83 -5.81
CA THR A 25 -5.81 13.40 -5.89
C THR A 25 -5.49 12.20 -5.01
N ILE A 26 -6.51 11.57 -4.42
CA ILE A 26 -6.23 10.54 -3.41
C ILE A 26 -5.46 9.36 -4.01
N PHE A 27 -5.80 8.93 -5.22
CA PHE A 27 -5.06 7.83 -5.85
C PHE A 27 -3.61 8.20 -6.08
N ALA A 28 -3.39 9.41 -6.59
CA ALA A 28 -2.03 9.86 -6.88
C ALA A 28 -1.23 9.99 -5.59
N ASP A 29 -1.86 10.48 -4.54
CA ASP A 29 -1.17 10.64 -3.26
C ASP A 29 -0.71 9.29 -2.71
N ILE A 30 -1.59 8.30 -2.79
CA ILE A 30 -1.26 6.98 -2.27
C ILE A 30 -0.17 6.32 -3.11
N THR A 31 -0.29 6.37 -4.43
CA THR A 31 0.74 5.76 -5.29
C THR A 31 2.07 6.47 -5.13
N THR A 32 2.06 7.77 -4.92
CA THR A 32 3.29 8.52 -4.69
C THR A 32 3.96 8.07 -3.39
N ALA A 33 3.17 7.85 -2.35
CA ALA A 33 3.72 7.38 -1.08
C ALA A 33 4.36 6.01 -1.24
N ILE A 34 3.72 5.13 -2.00
CA ILE A 34 4.27 3.80 -2.23
C ILE A 34 5.56 3.90 -3.02
N ALA A 35 5.57 4.73 -4.06
CA ALA A 35 6.76 4.88 -4.90
C ALA A 35 7.91 5.51 -4.12
N ALA A 36 7.60 6.41 -3.20
CA ALA A 36 8.65 7.06 -2.40
C ALA A 36 9.37 6.05 -1.51
N ASN A 37 8.75 4.93 -1.21
CA ASN A 37 9.37 3.86 -0.45
C ASN A 37 10.00 2.81 -1.33
N HIS A 38 10.04 3.05 -2.64
CA HIS A 38 10.66 2.13 -3.61
C HIS A 38 10.03 0.75 -3.57
N ILE A 39 8.71 0.73 -3.40
CA ILE A 39 7.95 -0.50 -3.31
C ILE A 39 7.19 -0.71 -4.61
N PRO A 40 7.35 -1.84 -5.28
CA PRO A 40 6.58 -2.09 -6.49
C PRO A 40 5.10 -2.27 -6.17
N LEU A 41 4.28 -1.54 -6.89
CA LEU A 41 2.83 -1.67 -6.78
C LEU A 41 2.38 -2.76 -7.74
N GLN A 42 1.77 -3.80 -7.19
CA GLN A 42 1.33 -4.92 -8.00
C GLN A 42 -0.10 -4.74 -8.49
N GLU A 43 -0.95 -4.21 -7.64
CA GLU A 43 -2.35 -4.15 -7.97
C GLU A 43 -3.02 -3.11 -7.08
N MET A 44 -4.03 -2.44 -7.61
CA MET A 44 -4.77 -1.45 -6.84
C MET A 44 -6.19 -1.40 -7.37
N ASN A 45 -7.13 -1.70 -6.50
CA ASN A 45 -8.54 -1.68 -6.82
C ASN A 45 -9.27 -0.79 -5.85
N GLY A 46 -10.21 0.00 -6.37
CA GLY A 46 -10.95 0.89 -5.51
C GLY A 46 -12.43 0.83 -5.82
N HIS A 47 -13.24 1.04 -4.80
CA HIS A 47 -14.67 1.17 -4.99
C HIS A 47 -15.23 2.07 -3.91
N HIS A 48 -16.41 2.59 -4.15
CA HIS A 48 -17.05 3.50 -3.22
C HIS A 48 -17.83 2.72 -2.18
N LEU A 49 -17.74 3.19 -0.96
CA LEU A 49 -18.57 2.68 0.13
C LEU A 49 -19.89 3.43 0.15
N LYS A 50 -20.84 2.92 0.93
CA LYS A 50 -22.16 3.54 1.00
C LYS A 50 -22.11 4.96 1.52
N ASN A 51 -21.14 5.25 2.37
CA ASN A 51 -21.03 6.60 2.94
C ASN A 51 -20.27 7.56 2.05
N GLY A 52 -19.89 7.12 0.85
CA GLY A 52 -19.17 7.99 -0.08
C GLY A 52 -17.67 7.91 0.00
N ASN A 53 -17.14 7.24 1.00
CA ASN A 53 -15.68 7.06 1.09
C ASN A 53 -15.21 6.02 0.09
N LEU A 54 -13.89 5.97 -0.09
CA LEU A 54 -13.27 5.00 -0.97
C LEU A 54 -12.63 3.88 -0.16
N ASP A 55 -12.75 2.68 -0.68
CA ASP A 55 -12.06 1.52 -0.13
C ASP A 55 -11.06 1.07 -1.19
N LEU A 56 -9.77 1.26 -0.90
CA LEU A 56 -8.71 0.96 -1.86
C LEU A 56 -7.93 -0.26 -1.38
N VAL A 57 -8.00 -1.30 -2.17
CA VAL A 57 -7.27 -2.53 -1.86
C VAL A 57 -6.00 -2.51 -2.68
N VAL A 58 -4.88 -2.47 -2.01
CA VAL A 58 -3.58 -2.26 -2.64
C VAL A 58 -2.68 -3.44 -2.33
N THR A 59 -2.13 -4.04 -3.38
CA THR A 59 -1.19 -5.14 -3.24
C THR A 59 0.19 -4.66 -3.66
N VAL A 60 1.15 -4.86 -2.78
CA VAL A 60 2.51 -4.40 -3.01
C VAL A 60 3.48 -5.55 -2.79
N GLU A 61 4.68 -5.38 -3.30
CA GLU A 61 5.73 -6.36 -3.10
C GLU A 61 6.77 -5.77 -2.16
N ILE A 62 6.98 -6.45 -1.02
CA ILE A 62 7.84 -5.91 0.02
C ILE A 62 8.91 -6.92 0.41
N ALA A 63 9.97 -6.41 0.99
CA ALA A 63 11.09 -7.23 1.44
C ALA A 63 10.97 -7.65 2.89
N GLY A 64 10.14 -6.97 3.66
CA GLY A 64 9.99 -7.32 5.06
C GLY A 64 8.90 -6.53 5.73
N VAL A 65 8.58 -6.93 6.96
CA VAL A 65 7.51 -6.31 7.73
C VAL A 65 7.80 -4.84 8.01
N GLU A 66 9.05 -4.52 8.23
CA GLU A 66 9.41 -3.14 8.53
C GLU A 66 9.12 -2.22 7.36
N GLN A 67 9.41 -2.70 6.16
CA GLN A 67 9.12 -1.93 4.97
C GLN A 67 7.62 -1.70 4.81
N LEU A 68 6.83 -2.73 5.08
CA LEU A 68 5.39 -2.62 5.01
C LEU A 68 4.87 -1.63 6.04
N SER A 69 5.39 -1.71 7.26
CA SER A 69 4.98 -0.81 8.32
C SER A 69 5.28 0.64 7.96
N ASN A 70 6.43 0.88 7.34
CA ASN A 70 6.82 2.23 6.95
C ASN A 70 5.89 2.80 5.90
N VAL A 71 5.55 2.01 4.89
CA VAL A 71 4.67 2.52 3.84
C VAL A 71 3.25 2.72 4.36
N MET A 72 2.79 1.84 5.22
CA MET A 72 1.46 2.02 5.81
C MET A 72 1.40 3.29 6.64
N GLY A 73 2.45 3.56 7.41
CA GLY A 73 2.51 4.78 8.20
C GLY A 73 2.51 6.02 7.32
N ARG A 74 3.20 5.96 6.20
CA ARG A 74 3.24 7.10 5.29
C ARG A 74 1.89 7.34 4.65
N ILE A 75 1.20 6.27 4.27
CA ILE A 75 -0.13 6.40 3.69
C ILE A 75 -1.10 6.97 4.72
N GLN A 76 -0.97 6.53 5.97
CA GLN A 76 -1.86 7.01 7.02
C GLN A 76 -1.77 8.51 7.21
N LYS A 77 -0.64 9.12 6.89
CA LYS A 77 -0.46 10.55 7.05
C LYS A 77 -1.00 11.38 5.91
N ILE A 78 -1.45 10.75 4.84
CA ILE A 78 -2.01 11.49 3.72
C ILE A 78 -3.35 12.09 4.14
N PRO A 79 -3.57 13.39 3.89
CA PRO A 79 -4.85 13.99 4.23
C PRO A 79 -6.00 13.28 3.54
N GLY A 80 -7.02 12.95 4.30
CA GLY A 80 -8.17 12.25 3.76
C GLY A 80 -8.14 10.76 4.00
N VAL A 81 -7.00 10.20 4.35
CA VAL A 81 -6.93 8.77 4.66
C VAL A 81 -7.47 8.54 6.05
N ILE A 82 -8.44 7.64 6.16
CA ILE A 82 -9.13 7.36 7.41
C ILE A 82 -8.48 6.20 8.14
N SER A 83 -8.18 5.12 7.42
CA SER A 83 -7.56 3.96 8.04
C SER A 83 -6.73 3.21 7.03
N VAL A 84 -5.71 2.52 7.53
CA VAL A 84 -4.83 1.68 6.73
C VAL A 84 -4.63 0.39 7.51
N GLU A 85 -5.00 -0.73 6.93
CA GLU A 85 -4.90 -2.01 7.59
C GLU A 85 -4.32 -3.05 6.66
N ARG A 86 -3.53 -3.96 7.20
CA ARG A 86 -3.07 -5.08 6.43
C ARG A 86 -4.18 -6.12 6.37
N THR A 87 -4.40 -6.65 5.19
CA THR A 87 -5.45 -7.62 5.00
C THR A 87 -4.93 -8.78 4.16
N GLY A 88 -5.76 -9.77 3.94
CA GLY A 88 -5.40 -10.87 3.08
C GLY A 88 -4.21 -11.65 3.56
N LYS A 89 -3.96 -11.64 4.86
CA LYS A 89 -2.84 -12.38 5.31
C LYS A 89 -3.19 -13.83 5.41
N GLN A 90 -2.35 -14.56 5.14
CA GLN A 90 -2.58 -15.96 5.23
C GLN A 90 -1.41 -16.62 5.65
#